data_4ab2ccd38b9bf45e49096061de0438ca
#
_entry.id   4ab2ccd38b9bf45e49096061de0438ca
#
_cell.length_a   1.000
_cell.length_b   1.000
_cell.length_c   1.000
_cell.angle_alpha   90.00
_cell.angle_beta   90.00
_cell.angle_gamma   90.00
#
_symmetry.space_group_name_H-M   'P 1'
#
loop_
_entity.id
_entity.type
_entity.pdbx_description
1 polymer ?
#
loop_
_entity_poly.entity_id
_entity_poly.type
_entity_poly.pdbx_seq_one_letter_code
_entity_poly.pdbx_strand_id
1 'polypeptide(L)'
;MSVPAHQTDVSARLAPTSGGEGLASDARLFDARAAAARGLDVAPEEIVELTPLKLGMTNRSFLVSVRGKRYILRIPGEGTDKLIDRKGEAASYAAIQGHFLCDNIVWLDPATGIKISEFEETARMCNPLDASDVRRCMAFLRAFHGLKLSVPHRFDLFAQIDFYESLRGGAPSRYSDYARTKANVFALRPFLDAHRRPLVLSHLDSIPDNFLFVSRPDGDKILLIDWEYAAMQDPDIDVAMFGVYSLYNREQMNALIDAYYPEGCPPPVRTKILAYVAVCGLLWSNWCEFKHLHGVDFGEYAQWQYRYAQEYAAADYARPKPPPGVRFASTGRNSP
;
A
#
# COMPACT_ATOMS: atom_id res chain seq x y z
N MET A 1 -20.87 -12.12 -12.01
CA MET A 1 -20.65 -12.58 -10.61
C MET A 1 -20.73 -11.36 -9.73
N SER A 2 -21.65 -11.34 -8.75
CA SER A 2 -21.93 -10.19 -7.90
C SER A 2 -20.73 -9.86 -7.03
N VAL A 3 -20.35 -8.58 -6.97
CA VAL A 3 -19.35 -8.03 -6.06
C VAL A 3 -19.87 -8.24 -4.64
N PRO A 4 -19.05 -8.74 -3.68
CA PRO A 4 -19.49 -8.93 -2.30
C PRO A 4 -19.93 -7.61 -1.68
N ALA A 5 -21.03 -7.63 -0.93
CA ALA A 5 -21.70 -6.47 -0.33
C ALA A 5 -20.89 -5.75 0.80
N HIS A 6 -19.63 -6.11 1.03
CA HIS A 6 -18.78 -5.52 2.08
C HIS A 6 -18.03 -4.23 1.67
N GLN A 7 -18.20 -3.74 0.44
CA GLN A 7 -17.52 -2.52 -0.04
C GLN A 7 -18.28 -1.21 0.25
N THR A 8 -19.46 -1.24 0.87
CA THR A 8 -20.35 -0.06 0.92
C THR A 8 -20.23 0.79 2.18
N ASP A 9 -19.41 0.46 3.16
CA ASP A 9 -19.32 1.28 4.38
C ASP A 9 -17.90 1.72 4.73
N VAL A 10 -17.37 2.63 3.91
CA VAL A 10 -16.10 3.34 4.18
C VAL A 10 -16.25 4.29 5.37
N SER A 11 -17.46 4.83 5.63
CA SER A 11 -17.75 5.72 6.75
C SER A 11 -17.69 5.00 8.11
N ALA A 12 -18.03 3.71 8.16
CA ALA A 12 -17.96 2.91 9.41
C ALA A 12 -16.52 2.64 9.85
N ARG A 13 -15.54 2.85 8.98
CA ARG A 13 -14.12 2.66 9.30
C ARG A 13 -13.52 3.80 10.11
N LEU A 14 -14.18 4.94 10.20
CA LEU A 14 -13.75 6.11 10.97
C LEU A 14 -14.49 6.28 12.31
N ALA A 15 -15.42 5.38 12.67
CA ALA A 15 -16.13 5.46 13.93
C ALA A 15 -15.26 4.99 15.11
N PRO A 16 -15.29 5.66 16.28
CA PRO A 16 -14.56 5.22 17.46
C PRO A 16 -15.09 3.85 17.94
N THR A 17 -14.19 2.92 18.22
CA THR A 17 -14.54 1.60 18.76
C THR A 17 -14.91 1.74 20.23
N SER A 18 -16.16 1.47 20.58
CA SER A 18 -16.59 1.26 21.96
C SER A 18 -16.37 -0.22 22.35
N GLY A 19 -15.50 -0.47 23.32
CA GLY A 19 -15.54 -1.72 24.08
C GLY A 19 -14.21 -2.45 24.29
N GLY A 20 -13.72 -2.41 25.52
CA GLY A 20 -13.00 -3.49 26.16
C GLY A 20 -11.48 -3.49 26.06
N GLU A 21 -10.82 -2.89 27.07
CA GLU A 21 -9.53 -3.29 27.63
C GLU A 21 -9.00 -2.15 28.53
N GLY A 22 -9.47 -2.09 29.79
CA GLY A 22 -9.29 -0.88 30.64
C GLY A 22 -7.85 -0.58 31.10
N LEU A 23 -7.00 -1.54 31.41
CA LEU A 23 -5.69 -1.29 32.02
C LEU A 23 -4.53 -1.21 30.99
N ALA A 24 -4.58 -1.98 29.92
CA ALA A 24 -3.63 -1.85 28.82
C ALA A 24 -3.86 -0.57 27.98
N SER A 25 -5.05 0.02 28.06
CA SER A 25 -5.40 1.28 27.39
C SER A 25 -4.74 2.49 28.05
N ASP A 26 -4.66 2.52 29.40
CA ASP A 26 -4.17 3.70 30.14
C ASP A 26 -2.66 3.91 29.96
N ALA A 27 -1.85 2.85 30.01
CA ALA A 27 -0.41 2.94 29.73
C ALA A 27 -0.14 3.39 28.28
N ARG A 28 -0.90 2.85 27.31
CA ARG A 28 -0.77 3.21 25.90
C ARG A 28 -1.19 4.66 25.62
N LEU A 29 -2.21 5.17 26.32
CA LEU A 29 -2.62 6.57 26.24
C LEU A 29 -1.60 7.49 26.90
N PHE A 30 -0.97 7.06 27.99
CA PHE A 30 0.10 7.81 28.65
C PHE A 30 1.31 7.96 27.71
N ASP A 31 1.74 6.88 27.07
CA ASP A 31 2.83 6.89 26.10
C ASP A 31 2.50 7.78 24.88
N ALA A 32 1.26 7.73 24.40
CA ALA A 32 0.80 8.56 23.29
C ALA A 32 0.80 10.07 23.66
N ARG A 33 0.37 10.40 24.88
CA ARG A 33 0.38 11.78 25.38
C ARG A 33 1.82 12.31 25.50
N ALA A 34 2.72 11.51 26.04
CA ALA A 34 4.14 11.89 26.16
C ALA A 34 4.78 12.09 24.76
N ALA A 35 4.47 11.21 23.80
CA ALA A 35 4.95 11.34 22.42
C ALA A 35 4.40 12.60 21.74
N ALA A 36 3.09 12.89 21.92
CA ALA A 36 2.46 14.11 21.39
C ALA A 36 3.08 15.37 21.98
N ALA A 37 3.25 15.42 23.30
CA ALA A 37 3.85 16.56 24.02
C ALA A 37 5.25 16.85 23.51
N ARG A 38 6.08 15.80 23.37
CA ARG A 38 7.45 15.91 22.84
C ARG A 38 7.47 16.44 21.40
N GLY A 39 6.64 15.88 20.53
CA GLY A 39 6.65 16.23 19.11
C GLY A 39 6.03 17.58 18.79
N LEU A 40 5.13 18.09 19.64
CA LEU A 40 4.51 19.41 19.51
C LEU A 40 5.19 20.49 20.35
N ASP A 41 6.20 20.14 21.13
CA ASP A 41 6.90 21.04 22.07
C ASP A 41 5.93 21.76 23.00
N VAL A 42 5.13 20.98 23.72
CA VAL A 42 4.12 21.45 24.68
C VAL A 42 4.16 20.66 25.99
N ALA A 43 3.63 21.23 27.06
CA ALA A 43 3.41 20.46 28.27
C ALA A 43 2.27 19.42 28.07
N PRO A 44 2.37 18.21 28.65
CA PRO A 44 1.35 17.18 28.51
C PRO A 44 -0.08 17.65 28.91
N GLU A 45 -0.16 18.59 29.82
CA GLU A 45 -1.41 19.19 30.32
C GLU A 45 -2.09 20.11 29.31
N GLU A 46 -1.34 20.62 28.33
CA GLU A 46 -1.88 21.45 27.23
C GLU A 46 -2.64 20.60 26.19
N ILE A 47 -2.47 19.27 26.19
CA ILE A 47 -3.21 18.37 25.30
C ILE A 47 -4.61 18.18 25.88
N VAL A 48 -5.59 18.87 25.27
CA VAL A 48 -6.99 18.86 25.76
C VAL A 48 -7.79 17.67 25.27
N GLU A 49 -7.34 17.04 24.16
CA GLU A 49 -7.94 15.83 23.60
C GLU A 49 -6.85 14.87 23.12
N LEU A 50 -7.04 13.60 23.41
CA LEU A 50 -6.23 12.49 22.89
C LEU A 50 -7.14 11.30 22.69
N THR A 51 -7.67 11.15 21.47
CA THR A 51 -8.67 10.14 21.14
C THR A 51 -8.08 9.13 20.16
N PRO A 52 -8.08 7.82 20.48
CA PRO A 52 -7.67 6.80 19.54
C PRO A 52 -8.55 6.83 18.28
N LEU A 53 -7.93 6.86 17.13
CA LEU A 53 -8.57 6.60 15.85
C LEU A 53 -8.59 5.10 15.60
N LYS A 54 -9.31 4.67 14.56
CA LYS A 54 -9.33 3.26 14.19
C LYS A 54 -7.89 2.75 13.99
N LEU A 55 -7.60 1.57 14.56
CA LEU A 55 -6.32 0.89 14.36
C LEU A 55 -6.09 0.65 12.85
N GLY A 56 -5.02 1.22 12.31
CA GLY A 56 -4.48 0.83 11.03
C GLY A 56 -3.91 -0.59 11.07
N MET A 57 -3.59 -1.16 9.92
CA MET A 57 -3.00 -2.50 9.82
C MET A 57 -1.59 -2.58 10.42
N THR A 58 -0.87 -1.47 10.43
CA THR A 58 0.52 -1.35 10.88
C THR A 58 0.73 -0.35 12.01
N ASN A 59 -0.08 0.71 12.08
CA ASN A 59 0.13 1.85 12.96
C ASN A 59 -1.07 2.10 13.88
N ARG A 60 -0.81 2.69 15.05
CA ARG A 60 -1.82 3.26 15.94
C ARG A 60 -1.88 4.76 15.71
N SER A 61 -3.07 5.29 15.47
CA SER A 61 -3.28 6.72 15.24
C SER A 61 -4.18 7.32 16.30
N PHE A 62 -3.89 8.56 16.69
CA PHE A 62 -4.63 9.32 17.68
C PHE A 62 -4.94 10.71 17.12
N LEU A 63 -6.15 11.19 17.36
CA LEU A 63 -6.49 12.59 17.22
C LEU A 63 -6.00 13.34 18.46
N VAL A 64 -5.24 14.40 18.24
CA VAL A 64 -4.66 15.23 19.29
C VAL A 64 -5.13 16.66 19.11
N SER A 65 -5.68 17.26 20.17
CA SER A 65 -6.07 18.68 20.17
C SER A 65 -5.24 19.45 21.17
N VAL A 66 -4.56 20.50 20.69
CA VAL A 66 -3.74 21.38 21.52
C VAL A 66 -3.79 22.82 20.97
N ARG A 67 -3.96 23.82 21.86
CA ARG A 67 -3.99 25.26 21.51
C ARG A 67 -4.96 25.58 20.35
N GLY A 68 -6.13 24.92 20.33
CA GLY A 68 -7.18 25.11 19.32
C GLY A 68 -6.88 24.52 17.94
N LYS A 69 -5.79 23.77 17.78
CA LYS A 69 -5.44 23.04 16.55
C LYS A 69 -5.58 21.53 16.78
N ARG A 70 -5.86 20.81 15.69
CA ARG A 70 -5.96 19.35 15.70
C ARG A 70 -4.83 18.70 14.87
N TYR A 71 -4.36 17.57 15.34
CA TYR A 71 -3.24 16.82 14.75
C TYR A 71 -3.55 15.34 14.74
N ILE A 72 -2.89 14.61 13.86
CA ILE A 72 -2.81 13.15 13.88
C ILE A 72 -1.45 12.76 14.43
N LEU A 73 -1.43 12.06 15.56
CA LEU A 73 -0.26 11.37 16.07
C LEU A 73 -0.31 9.92 15.58
N ARG A 74 0.68 9.50 14.80
CA ARG A 74 0.90 8.10 14.38
C ARG A 74 2.04 7.50 15.19
N ILE A 75 1.76 6.40 15.88
CA ILE A 75 2.72 5.58 16.61
C ILE A 75 2.82 4.23 15.92
N PRO A 76 4.02 3.77 15.49
CA PRO A 76 4.21 2.44 14.93
C PRO A 76 3.70 1.33 15.84
N GLY A 77 3.05 0.33 15.25
CA GLY A 77 2.59 -0.85 15.97
C GLY A 77 3.75 -1.79 16.34
N GLU A 78 3.52 -2.68 17.28
CA GLU A 78 4.52 -3.67 17.71
C GLU A 78 4.99 -4.54 16.55
N GLY A 79 6.30 -4.76 16.44
CA GLY A 79 6.93 -5.58 15.40
C GLY A 79 7.02 -4.93 14.03
N THR A 80 6.58 -3.68 13.86
CA THR A 80 6.72 -2.96 12.58
C THR A 80 8.15 -2.51 12.30
N ASP A 81 9.00 -2.40 13.32
CA ASP A 81 10.44 -2.07 13.18
C ASP A 81 11.19 -3.08 12.29
N LYS A 82 10.70 -4.33 12.22
CA LYS A 82 11.24 -5.36 11.33
C LYS A 82 10.72 -5.25 9.90
N LEU A 83 9.63 -4.52 9.68
CA LEU A 83 8.93 -4.43 8.40
C LEU A 83 9.23 -3.12 7.67
N ILE A 84 9.51 -2.04 8.40
CA ILE A 84 9.61 -0.68 7.86
C ILE A 84 11.00 -0.10 8.12
N ASP A 85 11.64 0.37 7.07
CA ASP A 85 12.87 1.17 7.16
C ASP A 85 12.54 2.62 7.56
N ARG A 86 12.65 2.93 8.86
CA ARG A 86 12.32 4.26 9.38
C ARG A 86 13.21 5.37 8.83
N LYS A 87 14.46 5.07 8.49
CA LYS A 87 15.37 6.03 7.84
C LYS A 87 14.95 6.27 6.39
N GLY A 88 14.54 5.22 5.70
CA GLY A 88 13.98 5.31 4.36
C GLY A 88 12.68 6.13 4.35
N GLU A 89 11.77 5.89 5.30
CA GLU A 89 10.56 6.69 5.47
C GLU A 89 10.87 8.18 5.66
N ALA A 90 11.79 8.52 6.56
CA ALA A 90 12.20 9.91 6.80
C ALA A 90 12.83 10.55 5.55
N ALA A 91 13.64 9.79 4.79
CA ALA A 91 14.21 10.26 3.53
C ALA A 91 13.12 10.51 2.47
N SER A 92 12.07 9.69 2.43
CA SER A 92 10.93 9.85 1.53
C SER A 92 10.15 11.13 1.86
N TYR A 93 9.83 11.38 3.14
CA TYR A 93 9.20 12.62 3.56
C TYR A 93 10.06 13.86 3.25
N ALA A 94 11.37 13.78 3.44
CA ALA A 94 12.29 14.87 3.08
C ALA A 94 12.29 15.13 1.56
N ALA A 95 12.23 14.09 0.73
CA ALA A 95 12.21 14.22 -0.73
C ALA A 95 10.94 14.85 -1.27
N ILE A 96 9.78 14.67 -0.60
CA ILE A 96 8.50 15.24 -1.02
C ILE A 96 8.20 16.59 -0.38
N GLN A 97 9.04 17.06 0.54
CA GLN A 97 8.84 18.33 1.21
C GLN A 97 8.76 19.48 0.21
N GLY A 98 7.77 20.38 0.36
CA GLY A 98 7.55 21.52 -0.52
C GLY A 98 6.82 21.22 -1.82
N HIS A 99 6.52 19.94 -2.12
CA HIS A 99 5.75 19.55 -3.32
C HIS A 99 4.24 19.47 -3.08
N PHE A 100 3.77 19.67 -1.85
CA PHE A 100 2.33 19.60 -1.49
C PHE A 100 1.66 18.29 -1.86
N LEU A 101 2.39 17.18 -1.74
CA LEU A 101 1.91 15.84 -2.09
C LEU A 101 1.21 15.13 -0.94
N CYS A 102 1.53 15.49 0.31
CA CYS A 102 0.99 14.84 1.51
C CYS A 102 0.43 15.86 2.50
N ASP A 103 -0.13 15.35 3.61
CA ASP A 103 -0.49 16.11 4.79
C ASP A 103 0.73 16.90 5.34
N ASN A 104 0.45 17.98 6.05
CA ASN A 104 1.52 18.80 6.63
C ASN A 104 2.16 18.08 7.83
N ILE A 105 3.37 17.56 7.64
CA ILE A 105 4.13 16.90 8.70
C ILE A 105 4.72 17.95 9.64
N VAL A 106 4.28 17.95 10.88
CA VAL A 106 4.75 18.85 11.95
C VAL A 106 6.00 18.29 12.60
N TRP A 107 6.04 16.98 12.80
CA TRP A 107 7.15 16.29 13.43
C TRP A 107 7.23 14.83 12.99
N LEU A 108 8.44 14.36 12.77
CA LEU A 108 8.75 12.97 12.48
C LEU A 108 10.05 12.60 13.23
N ASP A 109 10.01 11.54 14.02
CA ASP A 109 11.19 10.96 14.66
C ASP A 109 11.75 9.82 13.78
N PRO A 110 12.90 10.00 13.12
CA PRO A 110 13.47 8.98 12.23
C PRO A 110 13.94 7.72 12.97
N ALA A 111 14.12 7.80 14.29
CA ALA A 111 14.57 6.65 15.08
C ALA A 111 13.40 5.72 15.44
N THR A 112 12.24 6.29 15.74
CA THR A 112 11.07 5.54 16.20
C THR A 112 9.96 5.43 15.15
N GLY A 113 9.95 6.30 14.12
CA GLY A 113 8.87 6.40 13.15
C GLY A 113 7.61 7.06 13.71
N ILE A 114 7.64 7.63 14.92
CA ILE A 114 6.53 8.41 15.45
C ILE A 114 6.40 9.69 14.62
N LYS A 115 5.18 9.96 14.17
CA LYS A 115 4.89 11.08 13.28
C LYS A 115 3.70 11.89 13.79
N ILE A 116 3.78 13.22 13.66
CA ILE A 116 2.66 14.13 13.89
C ILE A 116 2.42 14.93 12.62
N SER A 117 1.19 14.93 12.14
CA SER A 117 0.75 15.77 11.03
C SER A 117 -0.48 16.59 11.42
N GLU A 118 -0.72 17.70 10.70
CA GLU A 118 -1.94 18.47 10.88
C GLU A 118 -3.16 17.65 10.46
N PHE A 119 -4.25 17.79 11.21
CA PHE A 119 -5.51 17.12 10.88
C PHE A 119 -6.24 17.90 9.77
N GLU A 120 -6.63 17.19 8.73
CA GLU A 120 -7.35 17.76 7.60
C GLU A 120 -8.87 17.66 7.82
N GLU A 121 -9.46 18.77 8.28
CA GLU A 121 -10.86 18.87 8.71
C GLU A 121 -11.89 18.47 7.64
N THR A 122 -11.58 18.73 6.39
CA THR A 122 -12.48 18.51 5.25
C THR A 122 -12.14 17.28 4.44
N ALA A 123 -11.18 16.47 4.94
CA ALA A 123 -10.71 15.31 4.20
C ALA A 123 -11.74 14.20 4.12
N ARG A 124 -11.89 13.64 2.95
CA ARG A 124 -12.48 12.33 2.73
C ARG A 124 -11.52 11.42 1.97
N MET A 125 -11.61 10.13 2.19
CA MET A 125 -10.83 9.14 1.43
C MET A 125 -11.38 8.98 0.01
N CYS A 126 -10.55 8.41 -0.87
CA CYS A 126 -10.95 8.00 -2.20
C CYS A 126 -12.02 6.91 -2.13
N ASN A 127 -13.09 7.05 -2.93
CA ASN A 127 -14.01 5.96 -3.19
C ASN A 127 -13.53 5.18 -4.44
N PRO A 128 -13.00 3.96 -4.30
CA PRO A 128 -12.50 3.18 -5.44
C PRO A 128 -13.59 2.73 -6.42
N LEU A 129 -14.87 2.89 -6.07
CA LEU A 129 -15.99 2.60 -6.97
C LEU A 129 -16.44 3.84 -7.74
N ASP A 130 -15.98 5.03 -7.38
CA ASP A 130 -16.24 6.27 -8.12
C ASP A 130 -15.16 6.51 -9.18
N ALA A 131 -15.56 6.38 -10.46
CA ALA A 131 -14.65 6.58 -11.57
C ALA A 131 -14.05 8.00 -11.64
N SER A 132 -14.70 9.01 -11.05
CA SER A 132 -14.15 10.37 -10.95
C SER A 132 -13.01 10.42 -9.95
N ASP A 133 -13.18 9.83 -8.76
CA ASP A 133 -12.14 9.74 -7.75
C ASP A 133 -10.93 8.98 -8.29
N VAL A 134 -11.16 7.82 -8.91
CA VAL A 134 -10.09 6.99 -9.50
C VAL A 134 -9.30 7.76 -10.55
N ARG A 135 -9.96 8.47 -11.48
CA ARG A 135 -9.27 9.30 -12.48
C ARG A 135 -8.43 10.39 -11.84
N ARG A 136 -8.93 11.03 -10.79
CA ARG A 136 -8.20 12.08 -10.05
C ARG A 136 -6.99 11.50 -9.32
N CYS A 137 -7.10 10.33 -8.68
CA CYS A 137 -5.97 9.63 -8.05
C CYS A 137 -4.92 9.24 -9.09
N MET A 138 -5.30 8.71 -10.24
CA MET A 138 -4.37 8.35 -11.30
C MET A 138 -3.68 9.57 -11.94
N ALA A 139 -4.40 10.67 -12.08
CA ALA A 139 -3.80 11.94 -12.52
C ALA A 139 -2.79 12.48 -11.50
N PHE A 140 -3.10 12.38 -10.20
CA PHE A 140 -2.19 12.74 -9.11
C PHE A 140 -0.93 11.88 -9.14
N LEU A 141 -1.04 10.54 -9.22
CA LEU A 141 0.12 9.63 -9.31
C LEU A 141 0.99 9.95 -10.53
N ARG A 142 0.37 10.19 -11.69
CA ARG A 142 1.11 10.56 -12.90
C ARG A 142 1.89 11.86 -12.72
N ALA A 143 1.28 12.87 -12.11
CA ALA A 143 1.94 14.15 -11.82
C ALA A 143 3.09 13.96 -10.81
N PHE A 144 2.86 13.21 -9.72
CA PHE A 144 3.87 12.87 -8.73
C PHE A 144 5.07 12.15 -9.37
N HIS A 145 4.85 11.09 -10.12
CA HIS A 145 5.93 10.36 -10.81
C HIS A 145 6.66 11.23 -11.83
N GLY A 146 5.94 12.21 -12.43
CA GLY A 146 6.50 13.19 -13.36
C GLY A 146 7.52 14.14 -12.72
N LEU A 147 7.50 14.33 -11.40
CA LEU A 147 8.49 15.10 -10.66
C LEU A 147 9.86 14.42 -10.63
N LYS A 148 9.91 13.10 -10.87
CA LYS A 148 11.16 12.29 -10.90
C LYS A 148 11.98 12.44 -9.62
N LEU A 149 11.31 12.54 -8.48
CA LEU A 149 11.97 12.61 -7.18
C LEU A 149 12.79 11.34 -6.93
N SER A 150 13.81 11.44 -6.10
CA SER A 150 14.71 10.33 -5.81
C SER A 150 15.09 10.26 -4.34
N VAL A 151 15.29 9.02 -3.86
CA VAL A 151 15.77 8.69 -2.51
C VAL A 151 16.89 7.65 -2.61
N PRO A 152 17.75 7.50 -1.57
CA PRO A 152 18.88 6.58 -1.64
C PRO A 152 18.51 5.10 -1.58
N HIS A 153 17.31 4.76 -1.11
CA HIS A 153 16.86 3.38 -0.90
C HIS A 153 15.93 2.89 -2.01
N ARG A 154 15.85 1.56 -2.14
CA ARG A 154 15.05 0.86 -3.15
C ARG A 154 14.17 -0.17 -2.49
N PHE A 155 13.09 -0.53 -3.15
CA PHE A 155 12.20 -1.61 -2.74
C PHE A 155 12.23 -2.72 -3.80
N ASP A 156 12.88 -3.85 -3.50
CA ASP A 156 12.84 -5.04 -4.36
C ASP A 156 11.65 -5.90 -3.96
N LEU A 157 10.62 -5.93 -4.81
CA LEU A 157 9.39 -6.71 -4.58
C LEU A 157 9.63 -8.19 -4.36
N PHE A 158 10.55 -8.80 -5.13
CA PHE A 158 10.83 -10.23 -5.04
C PHE A 158 11.58 -10.56 -3.76
N ALA A 159 12.54 -9.73 -3.39
CA ALA A 159 13.22 -9.84 -2.10
C ALA A 159 12.24 -9.65 -0.92
N GLN A 160 11.26 -8.75 -1.07
CA GLN A 160 10.25 -8.53 -0.04
C GLN A 160 9.28 -9.69 0.08
N ILE A 161 8.92 -10.36 -1.05
CA ILE A 161 8.14 -11.62 -1.02
C ILE A 161 8.90 -12.69 -0.24
N ASP A 162 10.20 -12.89 -0.54
CA ASP A 162 11.04 -13.86 0.18
C ASP A 162 11.17 -13.51 1.66
N PHE A 163 11.31 -12.22 1.97
CA PHE A 163 11.37 -11.73 3.35
C PHE A 163 10.08 -12.04 4.13
N TYR A 164 8.91 -11.68 3.59
CA TYR A 164 7.64 -11.97 4.26
C TYR A 164 7.38 -13.47 4.40
N GLU A 165 7.80 -14.28 3.42
CA GLU A 165 7.77 -15.73 3.53
C GLU A 165 8.66 -16.22 4.69
N SER A 166 9.85 -15.66 4.84
CA SER A 166 10.78 -16.03 5.92
C SER A 166 10.22 -15.74 7.32
N LEU A 167 9.39 -14.71 7.44
CA LEU A 167 8.73 -14.35 8.71
C LEU A 167 7.74 -15.42 9.21
N ARG A 168 7.36 -16.37 8.36
CA ARG A 168 6.56 -17.53 8.78
C ARG A 168 7.33 -18.52 9.63
N GLY A 169 8.66 -18.36 9.77
CA GLY A 169 9.49 -19.23 10.63
C GLY A 169 9.49 -20.70 10.21
N GLY A 170 9.32 -21.00 8.92
CA GLY A 170 9.24 -22.36 8.39
C GLY A 170 7.82 -22.98 8.40
N ALA A 171 6.79 -22.26 8.89
CA ALA A 171 5.41 -22.73 8.77
C ALA A 171 5.00 -22.80 7.29
N PRO A 172 4.29 -23.87 6.86
CA PRO A 172 3.82 -24.00 5.49
C PRO A 172 2.78 -22.90 5.18
N SER A 173 2.70 -22.51 3.91
CA SER A 173 1.61 -21.64 3.46
C SER A 173 0.25 -22.35 3.61
N ARG A 174 -0.79 -21.59 3.90
CA ARG A 174 -2.19 -22.06 3.89
C ARG A 174 -2.67 -22.50 2.49
N TYR A 175 -1.95 -22.12 1.44
CA TYR A 175 -2.27 -22.45 0.05
C TYR A 175 -1.44 -23.63 -0.42
N SER A 176 -2.10 -24.75 -0.76
CA SER A 176 -1.45 -26.02 -1.11
C SER A 176 -0.57 -25.94 -2.36
N ASP A 177 -0.84 -24.99 -3.27
CA ASP A 177 -0.10 -24.79 -4.51
C ASP A 177 0.87 -23.59 -4.45
N TYR A 178 1.19 -23.09 -3.25
CA TYR A 178 2.02 -21.90 -3.02
C TYR A 178 3.36 -21.97 -3.77
N ALA A 179 4.08 -23.07 -3.70
CA ALA A 179 5.38 -23.20 -4.35
C ALA A 179 5.29 -23.03 -5.87
N ARG A 180 4.24 -23.57 -6.49
CA ARG A 180 3.99 -23.41 -7.93
C ARG A 180 3.60 -21.96 -8.26
N THR A 181 2.71 -21.35 -7.48
CA THR A 181 2.28 -19.97 -7.67
C THR A 181 3.46 -19.01 -7.54
N LYS A 182 4.29 -19.19 -6.50
CA LYS A 182 5.52 -18.41 -6.31
C LYS A 182 6.46 -18.56 -7.51
N ALA A 183 6.71 -19.78 -7.97
CA ALA A 183 7.57 -20.02 -9.13
C ALA A 183 7.05 -19.30 -10.39
N ASN A 184 5.73 -19.32 -10.64
CA ASN A 184 5.11 -18.60 -11.76
C ASN A 184 5.27 -17.09 -11.64
N VAL A 185 5.07 -16.51 -10.44
CA VAL A 185 5.27 -15.07 -10.19
C VAL A 185 6.73 -14.69 -10.39
N PHE A 186 7.68 -15.47 -9.88
CA PHE A 186 9.11 -15.20 -10.04
C PHE A 186 9.59 -15.33 -11.50
N ALA A 187 8.93 -16.16 -12.31
CA ALA A 187 9.19 -16.26 -13.74
C ALA A 187 8.84 -14.98 -14.53
N LEU A 188 8.08 -14.05 -13.95
CA LEU A 188 7.79 -12.74 -14.54
C LEU A 188 8.96 -11.76 -14.44
N ARG A 189 9.92 -11.99 -13.54
CA ARG A 189 11.03 -11.06 -13.24
C ARG A 189 11.80 -10.63 -14.48
N PRO A 190 12.27 -11.53 -15.37
CA PRO A 190 13.01 -11.13 -16.57
C PRO A 190 12.20 -10.21 -17.50
N PHE A 191 10.89 -10.45 -17.63
CA PHE A 191 10.00 -9.60 -18.42
C PHE A 191 9.83 -8.23 -17.78
N LEU A 192 9.61 -8.15 -16.46
CA LEU A 192 9.48 -6.90 -15.72
C LEU A 192 10.77 -6.07 -15.82
N ASP A 193 11.94 -6.70 -15.63
CA ASP A 193 13.24 -6.03 -15.71
C ASP A 193 13.51 -5.48 -17.13
N ALA A 194 13.13 -6.22 -18.18
CA ALA A 194 13.31 -5.79 -19.57
C ALA A 194 12.40 -4.61 -19.98
N HIS A 195 11.24 -4.44 -19.31
CA HIS A 195 10.26 -3.41 -19.64
C HIS A 195 10.16 -2.31 -18.56
N ARG A 196 11.05 -2.32 -17.57
CA ARG A 196 11.06 -1.37 -16.46
C ARG A 196 11.31 0.05 -16.95
N ARG A 197 10.50 0.99 -16.45
CA ARG A 197 10.74 2.42 -16.61
C ARG A 197 11.94 2.87 -15.75
N PRO A 198 12.53 4.04 -16.02
CA PRO A 198 13.44 4.66 -15.08
C PRO A 198 12.82 4.74 -13.69
N LEU A 199 13.59 4.32 -12.68
CA LEU A 199 13.12 4.33 -11.31
C LEU A 199 12.94 5.77 -10.83
N VAL A 200 11.83 6.02 -10.16
CA VAL A 200 11.53 7.27 -9.45
C VAL A 200 11.07 6.93 -8.05
N LEU A 201 11.01 7.92 -7.17
CA LEU A 201 10.30 7.75 -5.91
C LEU A 201 8.86 7.34 -6.23
N SER A 202 8.48 6.16 -5.77
CA SER A 202 7.13 5.59 -5.87
C SER A 202 6.59 5.36 -4.47
N HIS A 203 5.27 5.42 -4.31
CA HIS A 203 4.65 5.33 -2.99
C HIS A 203 4.63 3.90 -2.43
N LEU A 204 4.40 2.91 -3.30
CA LEU A 204 4.35 1.46 -3.03
C LEU A 204 3.21 0.99 -2.10
N ASP A 205 2.47 1.93 -1.53
CA ASP A 205 1.23 1.71 -0.79
C ASP A 205 0.16 2.72 -1.22
N SER A 206 0.07 2.97 -2.54
CA SER A 206 -0.85 3.91 -3.20
C SER A 206 -2.30 3.38 -3.22
N ILE A 207 -2.79 2.96 -2.07
CA ILE A 207 -4.13 2.40 -1.87
C ILE A 207 -5.18 3.52 -1.74
N PRO A 208 -6.47 3.27 -2.07
CA PRO A 208 -7.52 4.29 -2.00
C PRO A 208 -7.61 5.00 -0.64
N ASP A 209 -7.40 4.27 0.45
CA ASP A 209 -7.49 4.80 1.82
C ASP A 209 -6.40 5.84 2.13
N ASN A 210 -5.29 5.83 1.36
CA ASN A 210 -4.19 6.78 1.51
C ASN A 210 -4.37 8.06 0.67
N PHE A 211 -5.39 8.12 -0.21
CA PHE A 211 -5.72 9.35 -0.95
C PHE A 211 -6.79 10.15 -0.22
N LEU A 212 -6.41 11.32 0.29
CA LEU A 212 -7.32 12.25 0.93
C LEU A 212 -7.76 13.34 -0.06
N PHE A 213 -9.05 13.48 -0.25
CA PHE A 213 -9.67 14.55 -1.00
C PHE A 213 -10.02 15.68 -0.03
N VAL A 214 -9.35 16.80 -0.13
CA VAL A 214 -9.45 17.91 0.81
C VAL A 214 -10.05 19.13 0.10
N SER A 215 -11.19 19.62 0.60
CA SER A 215 -11.80 20.83 0.08
C SER A 215 -11.13 22.07 0.66
N ARG A 216 -10.65 22.96 -0.23
CA ARG A 216 -9.99 24.22 0.10
C ARG A 216 -10.70 25.39 -0.56
N PRO A 217 -10.59 26.61 -0.02
CA PRO A 217 -11.18 27.81 -0.66
C PRO A 217 -10.63 28.09 -2.07
N ASP A 218 -9.39 27.66 -2.33
CA ASP A 218 -8.69 27.78 -3.63
C ASP A 218 -8.91 26.59 -4.57
N GLY A 219 -9.76 25.65 -4.20
CA GLY A 219 -10.10 24.43 -4.95
C GLY A 219 -9.72 23.14 -4.21
N ASP A 220 -10.36 22.04 -4.61
CA ASP A 220 -10.10 20.73 -4.04
C ASP A 220 -8.68 20.25 -4.34
N LYS A 221 -8.02 19.70 -3.33
CA LYS A 221 -6.68 19.08 -3.42
C LYS A 221 -6.75 17.60 -3.13
N ILE A 222 -5.76 16.85 -3.62
CA ILE A 222 -5.52 15.45 -3.23
C ILE A 222 -4.20 15.41 -2.49
N LEU A 223 -4.20 14.76 -1.34
CA LEU A 223 -3.02 14.44 -0.57
C LEU A 223 -2.85 12.91 -0.54
N LEU A 224 -1.64 12.43 -0.65
CA LEU A 224 -1.30 11.03 -0.51
C LEU A 224 -0.53 10.85 0.79
N ILE A 225 -1.06 10.09 1.72
CA ILE A 225 -0.51 9.90 3.07
C ILE A 225 0.16 8.53 3.20
N ASP A 226 0.91 8.32 4.27
CA ASP A 226 1.51 7.05 4.68
C ASP A 226 2.64 6.54 3.77
N TRP A 227 3.73 7.30 3.72
CA TRP A 227 4.90 7.06 2.86
C TRP A 227 5.91 6.05 3.44
N GLU A 228 5.50 5.19 4.35
CA GLU A 228 6.41 4.30 5.09
C GLU A 228 7.05 3.21 4.22
N TYR A 229 6.47 2.88 3.06
CA TYR A 229 7.03 1.95 2.07
C TYR A 229 7.68 2.66 0.87
N ALA A 230 7.53 3.98 0.77
CA ALA A 230 7.96 4.72 -0.41
C ALA A 230 9.47 4.57 -0.65
N ALA A 231 9.85 4.29 -1.91
CA ALA A 231 11.22 4.00 -2.30
C ALA A 231 11.41 4.17 -3.82
N MET A 232 12.65 4.06 -4.28
CA MET A 232 12.93 4.02 -5.73
C MET A 232 12.38 2.74 -6.35
N GLN A 233 11.41 2.89 -7.28
CA GLN A 233 10.81 1.77 -8.00
C GLN A 233 10.29 2.22 -9.39
N ASP A 234 9.86 1.25 -10.21
CA ASP A 234 9.08 1.51 -11.44
C ASP A 234 7.73 2.12 -11.05
N PRO A 235 7.41 3.34 -11.53
CA PRO A 235 6.18 4.04 -11.10
C PRO A 235 4.88 3.29 -11.45
N ASP A 236 4.91 2.38 -12.42
CA ASP A 236 3.72 1.62 -12.81
C ASP A 236 3.25 0.63 -11.72
N ILE A 237 4.09 0.39 -10.71
CA ILE A 237 3.72 -0.46 -9.58
C ILE A 237 2.63 0.19 -8.72
N ASP A 238 2.63 1.52 -8.59
CA ASP A 238 1.62 2.23 -7.81
C ASP A 238 0.22 2.07 -8.43
N VAL A 239 0.13 1.92 -9.75
CA VAL A 239 -1.12 1.59 -10.44
C VAL A 239 -1.60 0.18 -10.08
N ALA A 240 -0.68 -0.80 -10.08
CA ALA A 240 -1.00 -2.17 -9.70
C ALA A 240 -1.43 -2.27 -8.22
N MET A 241 -0.73 -1.58 -7.31
CA MET A 241 -1.06 -1.53 -5.88
C MET A 241 -2.46 -0.99 -5.63
N PHE A 242 -2.84 0.14 -6.28
CA PHE A 242 -4.19 0.68 -6.17
C PHE A 242 -5.27 -0.35 -6.55
N GLY A 243 -5.09 -1.03 -7.68
CA GLY A 243 -6.06 -1.99 -8.17
C GLY A 243 -6.15 -3.27 -7.34
N VAL A 244 -5.02 -3.78 -6.86
CA VAL A 244 -4.93 -4.97 -6.00
C VAL A 244 -5.62 -4.73 -4.66
N TYR A 245 -5.40 -3.58 -4.03
CA TYR A 245 -6.07 -3.22 -2.78
C TYR A 245 -7.58 -3.00 -2.97
N SER A 246 -7.96 -2.37 -4.08
CA SER A 246 -9.37 -2.13 -4.44
C SER A 246 -10.15 -3.40 -4.80
N LEU A 247 -9.50 -4.55 -4.85
CA LEU A 247 -10.06 -5.83 -5.28
C LEU A 247 -10.68 -5.77 -6.69
N TYR A 248 -10.03 -5.04 -7.60
CA TYR A 248 -10.52 -4.84 -8.96
C TYR A 248 -10.45 -6.12 -9.79
N ASN A 249 -11.53 -6.36 -10.53
CA ASN A 249 -11.53 -7.38 -11.57
C ASN A 249 -10.71 -6.92 -12.80
N ARG A 250 -10.62 -7.76 -13.83
CA ARG A 250 -9.82 -7.48 -15.02
C ARG A 250 -10.28 -6.24 -15.79
N GLU A 251 -11.57 -6.00 -15.86
CA GLU A 251 -12.15 -4.84 -16.54
C GLU A 251 -11.82 -3.54 -15.78
N GLN A 252 -12.06 -3.53 -14.48
CA GLN A 252 -11.72 -2.41 -13.61
C GLN A 252 -10.22 -2.11 -13.61
N MET A 253 -9.37 -3.16 -13.62
CA MET A 253 -7.91 -3.00 -13.74
C MET A 253 -7.51 -2.35 -15.07
N ASN A 254 -8.14 -2.72 -16.18
CA ASN A 254 -7.90 -2.08 -17.46
C ASN A 254 -8.35 -0.61 -17.46
N ALA A 255 -9.52 -0.31 -16.90
CA ALA A 255 -10.01 1.07 -16.76
C ALA A 255 -9.09 1.93 -15.87
N LEU A 256 -8.53 1.34 -14.80
CA LEU A 256 -7.52 2.01 -13.96
C LEU A 256 -6.25 2.35 -14.75
N ILE A 257 -5.73 1.41 -15.54
CA ILE A 257 -4.58 1.62 -16.40
C ILE A 257 -4.85 2.73 -17.43
N ASP A 258 -6.05 2.75 -18.03
CA ASP A 258 -6.46 3.79 -18.98
C ASP A 258 -6.57 5.16 -18.30
N ALA A 259 -7.01 5.22 -17.05
CA ALA A 259 -7.05 6.46 -16.27
C ALA A 259 -5.63 7.01 -15.98
N TYR A 260 -4.64 6.13 -15.74
CA TYR A 260 -3.26 6.54 -15.55
C TYR A 260 -2.57 6.91 -16.89
N TYR A 261 -2.96 6.28 -18.01
CA TYR A 261 -2.47 6.53 -19.37
C TYR A 261 -3.58 7.08 -20.27
N PRO A 262 -4.06 8.31 -20.09
CA PRO A 262 -5.22 8.84 -20.80
C PRO A 262 -5.00 9.00 -22.33
N GLU A 263 -3.74 9.08 -22.77
CA GLU A 263 -3.38 9.16 -24.19
C GLU A 263 -3.18 7.76 -24.83
N GLY A 264 -3.48 6.70 -24.08
CA GLY A 264 -3.32 5.31 -24.46
C GLY A 264 -2.10 4.65 -23.82
N CYS A 265 -2.31 3.45 -23.28
CA CYS A 265 -1.26 2.63 -22.68
C CYS A 265 -0.66 1.69 -23.74
N PRO A 266 0.65 1.76 -24.02
CA PRO A 266 1.30 0.82 -24.93
C PRO A 266 1.10 -0.64 -24.47
N PRO A 267 0.84 -1.61 -25.39
CA PRO A 267 0.57 -2.99 -24.99
C PRO A 267 1.63 -3.63 -24.09
N PRO A 268 2.95 -3.45 -24.30
CA PRO A 268 3.96 -4.01 -23.38
C PRO A 268 3.89 -3.39 -21.98
N VAL A 269 3.57 -2.10 -21.87
CA VAL A 269 3.42 -1.40 -20.57
C VAL A 269 2.18 -1.92 -19.84
N ARG A 270 1.05 -2.07 -20.53
CA ARG A 270 -0.16 -2.67 -19.97
C ARG A 270 0.11 -4.08 -19.45
N THR A 271 0.79 -4.91 -20.25
CA THR A 271 1.19 -6.26 -19.85
C THR A 271 2.07 -6.22 -18.60
N LYS A 272 3.01 -5.28 -18.52
CA LYS A 272 3.88 -5.10 -17.35
C LYS A 272 3.08 -4.76 -16.09
N ILE A 273 2.14 -3.81 -16.17
CA ILE A 273 1.29 -3.45 -15.02
C ILE A 273 0.49 -4.66 -14.54
N LEU A 274 -0.06 -5.43 -15.48
CA LEU A 274 -0.80 -6.65 -15.14
C LEU A 274 0.11 -7.74 -14.56
N ALA A 275 1.39 -7.80 -14.96
CA ALA A 275 2.37 -8.67 -14.31
C ALA A 275 2.70 -8.17 -12.88
N TYR A 276 2.79 -6.86 -12.66
CA TYR A 276 2.92 -6.30 -11.31
C TYR A 276 1.72 -6.65 -10.42
N VAL A 277 0.49 -6.76 -10.94
CA VAL A 277 -0.67 -7.23 -10.17
C VAL A 277 -0.41 -8.61 -9.57
N ALA A 278 0.20 -9.54 -10.33
CA ALA A 278 0.57 -10.86 -9.80
C ALA A 278 1.61 -10.77 -8.68
N VAL A 279 2.64 -9.93 -8.87
CA VAL A 279 3.72 -9.77 -7.89
C VAL A 279 3.18 -9.12 -6.60
N CYS A 280 2.39 -8.05 -6.72
CA CYS A 280 1.76 -7.38 -5.58
C CYS A 280 0.79 -8.31 -4.85
N GLY A 281 0.00 -9.09 -5.58
CA GLY A 281 -0.89 -10.08 -4.99
C GLY A 281 -0.15 -11.11 -4.13
N LEU A 282 0.98 -11.66 -4.62
CA LEU A 282 1.77 -12.60 -3.84
C LEU A 282 2.43 -11.92 -2.63
N LEU A 283 2.94 -10.70 -2.81
CA LEU A 283 3.53 -9.90 -1.73
C LEU A 283 2.54 -9.71 -0.57
N TRP A 284 1.35 -9.20 -0.88
CA TRP A 284 0.32 -8.95 0.14
C TRP A 284 -0.29 -10.24 0.70
N SER A 285 -0.38 -11.30 -0.09
CA SER A 285 -0.76 -12.62 0.42
C SER A 285 0.20 -13.13 1.50
N ASN A 286 1.52 -13.02 1.27
CA ASN A 286 2.54 -13.41 2.25
C ASN A 286 2.49 -12.53 3.51
N TRP A 287 2.25 -11.24 3.35
CA TRP A 287 2.04 -10.34 4.48
C TRP A 287 0.80 -10.72 5.31
N CYS A 288 -0.31 -11.06 4.64
CA CYS A 288 -1.51 -11.55 5.32
C CYS A 288 -1.26 -12.87 6.08
N GLU A 289 -0.50 -13.81 5.50
CA GLU A 289 -0.13 -15.05 6.18
C GLU A 289 0.74 -14.78 7.42
N PHE A 290 1.71 -13.86 7.31
CA PHE A 290 2.51 -13.45 8.47
C PHE A 290 1.63 -12.84 9.58
N LYS A 291 0.72 -11.92 9.24
CA LYS A 291 -0.20 -11.33 10.21
C LYS A 291 -1.17 -12.34 10.82
N HIS A 292 -1.59 -13.34 10.05
CA HIS A 292 -2.44 -14.41 10.55
C HIS A 292 -1.77 -15.22 11.67
N LEU A 293 -0.46 -15.47 11.59
CA LEU A 293 0.33 -16.09 12.66
C LEU A 293 0.36 -15.26 13.96
N HIS A 294 0.05 -13.95 13.85
CA HIS A 294 -0.05 -13.02 14.98
C HIS A 294 -1.51 -12.72 15.37
N GLY A 295 -2.45 -13.57 14.95
CA GLY A 295 -3.86 -13.49 15.36
C GLY A 295 -4.72 -12.50 14.55
N VAL A 296 -4.21 -11.95 13.44
CA VAL A 296 -4.97 -11.04 12.57
C VAL A 296 -5.44 -11.79 11.32
N ASP A 297 -6.75 -12.01 11.18
CA ASP A 297 -7.32 -12.65 9.99
C ASP A 297 -7.94 -11.58 9.06
N PHE A 298 -7.49 -11.56 7.81
CA PHE A 298 -8.00 -10.67 6.76
C PHE A 298 -9.08 -11.32 5.89
N GLY A 299 -9.51 -12.55 6.22
CA GLY A 299 -10.63 -13.23 5.56
C GLY A 299 -10.50 -13.29 4.04
N GLU A 300 -11.54 -12.84 3.34
CA GLU A 300 -11.60 -12.85 1.87
C GLU A 300 -10.52 -11.97 1.21
N TYR A 301 -10.08 -10.88 1.87
CA TYR A 301 -9.01 -10.03 1.32
C TYR A 301 -7.73 -10.83 1.05
N ALA A 302 -7.29 -11.65 2.02
CA ALA A 302 -6.10 -12.50 1.85
C ALA A 302 -6.25 -13.49 0.69
N GLN A 303 -7.45 -14.04 0.50
CA GLN A 303 -7.75 -14.96 -0.60
C GLN A 303 -7.71 -14.25 -1.97
N TRP A 304 -8.22 -13.03 -2.05
CA TRP A 304 -8.16 -12.22 -3.27
C TRP A 304 -6.72 -11.88 -3.65
N GLN A 305 -5.87 -11.53 -2.67
CA GLN A 305 -4.46 -11.27 -2.93
C GLN A 305 -3.77 -12.50 -3.55
N TYR A 306 -4.01 -13.68 -2.99
CA TYR A 306 -3.45 -14.90 -3.54
C TYR A 306 -4.00 -15.25 -4.93
N ARG A 307 -5.29 -15.00 -5.17
CA ARG A 307 -5.91 -15.17 -6.49
C ARG A 307 -5.27 -14.29 -7.55
N TYR A 308 -4.94 -13.04 -7.25
CA TYR A 308 -4.19 -12.18 -8.19
C TYR A 308 -2.86 -12.83 -8.58
N ALA A 309 -2.12 -13.38 -7.63
CA ALA A 309 -0.87 -14.07 -7.92
C ALA A 309 -1.08 -15.26 -8.87
N GLN A 310 -2.14 -16.05 -8.69
CA GLN A 310 -2.45 -17.19 -9.54
C GLN A 310 -2.90 -16.78 -10.94
N GLU A 311 -3.90 -15.90 -11.05
CA GLU A 311 -4.56 -15.57 -12.31
C GLU A 311 -3.66 -14.75 -13.24
N TYR A 312 -2.95 -13.76 -12.69
CA TYR A 312 -2.14 -12.85 -13.50
C TYR A 312 -0.75 -13.40 -13.82
N ALA A 313 -0.20 -14.33 -13.02
CA ALA A 313 1.04 -15.02 -13.38
C ALA A 313 0.83 -16.17 -14.39
N ALA A 314 -0.36 -16.77 -14.43
CA ALA A 314 -0.68 -17.83 -15.39
C ALA A 314 -0.99 -17.31 -16.80
N ALA A 315 -1.25 -16.01 -16.95
CA ALA A 315 -1.61 -15.44 -18.24
C ALA A 315 -0.43 -15.50 -19.24
N ASP A 316 -0.69 -16.03 -20.44
CA ASP A 316 0.34 -16.30 -21.47
C ASP A 316 1.07 -15.05 -22.03
N TYR A 317 0.57 -13.84 -21.70
CA TYR A 317 1.15 -12.62 -22.23
C TYR A 317 2.51 -12.23 -21.62
N ALA A 318 2.85 -12.73 -20.45
CA ALA A 318 4.15 -12.47 -19.79
C ALA A 318 5.20 -13.56 -20.10
N ARG A 319 4.81 -14.66 -20.75
CA ARG A 319 5.75 -15.70 -21.20
C ARG A 319 6.38 -15.25 -22.52
N PRO A 320 7.71 -15.28 -22.66
CA PRO A 320 8.32 -15.08 -23.96
C PRO A 320 7.76 -16.14 -24.93
N LYS A 321 7.14 -15.70 -26.04
CA LYS A 321 6.78 -16.64 -27.11
C LYS A 321 8.07 -17.32 -27.54
N PRO A 322 8.09 -18.68 -27.61
CA PRO A 322 9.26 -19.34 -28.14
C PRO A 322 9.57 -18.81 -29.53
N PRO A 323 10.86 -18.66 -29.89
CA PRO A 323 11.22 -18.19 -31.21
C PRO A 323 10.54 -19.06 -32.28
N PRO A 324 10.08 -18.46 -33.41
CA PRO A 324 9.39 -19.21 -34.44
C PRO A 324 10.33 -20.36 -34.93
N GLY A 325 9.89 -21.61 -34.81
CA GLY A 325 10.63 -22.79 -35.19
C GLY A 325 10.96 -23.79 -34.10
N VAL A 326 10.81 -23.45 -32.80
CA VAL A 326 11.00 -24.42 -31.70
C VAL A 326 9.68 -25.13 -31.41
N ARG A 327 9.49 -26.32 -32.01
CA ARG A 327 8.42 -27.23 -31.57
C ARG A 327 8.93 -27.98 -30.34
N PHE A 328 8.34 -27.77 -29.17
CA PHE A 328 8.52 -28.67 -28.04
C PHE A 328 7.91 -30.02 -28.44
N ALA A 329 8.74 -31.06 -28.45
CA ALA A 329 8.25 -32.43 -28.62
C ALA A 329 7.22 -32.70 -27.52
N SER A 330 5.99 -33.00 -27.89
CA SER A 330 4.98 -33.52 -26.99
C SER A 330 5.52 -34.84 -26.44
N THR A 331 5.84 -34.87 -25.16
CA THR A 331 6.09 -36.14 -24.46
C THR A 331 4.76 -36.91 -24.39
N GLY A 332 4.49 -37.64 -25.46
CA GLY A 332 3.41 -38.61 -25.50
C GLY A 332 3.68 -39.65 -24.44
N ARG A 333 2.91 -39.68 -23.38
CA ARG A 333 2.76 -40.88 -22.54
C ARG A 333 1.82 -41.79 -23.28
N ASN A 334 2.38 -42.75 -24.00
CA ASN A 334 1.69 -43.99 -24.30
C ASN A 334 1.67 -44.80 -22.99
N SER A 335 0.50 -45.04 -22.48
CA SER A 335 0.25 -46.07 -21.50
C SER A 335 -0.24 -47.33 -22.26
N PRO A 336 0.26 -48.52 -21.92
CA PRO A 336 -0.34 -49.76 -22.41
C PRO A 336 -1.68 -50.08 -21.74
#